data_9872fb07f42d3b0d0e4b4897f1b4b3cd
#
_entry.id   9872fb07f42d3b0d0e4b4897f1b4b3cd
#
_cell.length_a   1.000
_cell.length_b   1.000
_cell.length_c   1.000
_cell.angle_alpha   90.00
_cell.angle_beta   90.00
_cell.angle_gamma   90.00
#
_symmetry.space_group_name_H-M   'P 1'
#
loop_
_entity.id
_entity.type
_entity.pdbx_description
1 polymer ?
#
loop_
_entity_poly.entity_id
_entity_poly.type
_entity_poly.pdbx_seq_one_letter_code
_entity_poly.pdbx_strand_id
1 'polypeptide(L)'
;MLIIQRTFEFVQMAIAVVIFGVIVLMIVRLIADLMDLNPFGWASRTVRRLTDWLVIPVRGGLRDVGADPKFAPLVVILIAILLGFFLAWLAETIFVTVIGVIESTQRGAIITLFGYIIYGLLSLYLLLISMRIIFGWARLSYQNRLMRFLVDTTEPLLGPLRRMIPPLGMFDISPLVAGLIIWLFRTAVAVTLLSGPAGSLRAF
;
A
#
# COMPACT_ATOMS: atom_id res chain seq x y z
N MET A 1 -3.58 -17.26 20.84
CA MET A 1 -3.30 -17.58 19.44
C MET A 1 -4.56 -17.61 18.58
N LEU A 2 -5.57 -18.45 18.84
CA LEU A 2 -6.79 -18.50 18.01
C LEU A 2 -7.51 -17.16 17.80
N ILE A 3 -7.57 -16.31 18.84
CA ILE A 3 -8.22 -14.98 18.72
C ILE A 3 -7.46 -14.09 17.74
N ILE A 4 -6.13 -14.05 17.83
CA ILE A 4 -5.29 -13.19 16.98
C ILE A 4 -5.38 -13.67 15.53
N GLN A 5 -5.32 -14.98 15.29
CA GLN A 5 -5.46 -15.54 13.96
C GLN A 5 -6.83 -15.24 13.35
N ARG A 6 -7.93 -15.42 14.11
CA ARG A 6 -9.27 -15.04 13.64
C ARG A 6 -9.42 -13.55 13.36
N THR A 7 -8.77 -12.71 14.19
CA THR A 7 -8.76 -11.26 13.94
C THR A 7 -8.03 -10.93 12.63
N PHE A 8 -6.92 -11.60 12.35
CA PHE A 8 -6.18 -11.44 11.10
C PHE A 8 -7.02 -11.85 9.89
N GLU A 9 -7.62 -13.06 9.92
CA GLU A 9 -8.51 -13.54 8.86
C GLU A 9 -9.70 -12.60 8.64
N PHE A 10 -10.29 -12.06 9.71
CA PHE A 10 -11.37 -11.08 9.62
C PHE A 10 -10.91 -9.79 8.95
N VAL A 11 -9.74 -9.25 9.30
CA VAL A 11 -9.17 -8.05 8.68
C VAL A 11 -8.90 -8.27 7.19
N GLN A 12 -8.30 -9.40 6.82
CA GLN A 12 -8.04 -9.78 5.43
C GLN A 12 -9.35 -9.89 4.64
N MET A 13 -10.36 -10.56 5.21
CA MET A 13 -11.68 -10.68 4.60
C MET A 13 -12.35 -9.32 4.44
N ALA A 14 -12.28 -8.44 5.44
CA ALA A 14 -12.86 -7.10 5.38
C ALA A 14 -12.22 -6.27 4.26
N ILE A 15 -10.87 -6.30 4.13
CA ILE A 15 -10.14 -5.63 3.04
C ILE A 15 -10.62 -6.18 1.70
N ALA A 16 -10.66 -7.51 1.53
CA ALA A 16 -11.09 -8.14 0.29
C ALA A 16 -12.53 -7.77 -0.11
N VAL A 17 -13.47 -7.79 0.85
CA VAL A 17 -14.87 -7.43 0.61
C VAL A 17 -15.01 -5.96 0.19
N VAL A 18 -14.30 -5.04 0.85
CA VAL A 18 -14.34 -3.61 0.50
C VAL A 18 -13.78 -3.39 -0.92
N ILE A 19 -12.62 -3.96 -1.23
CA ILE A 19 -12.00 -3.83 -2.56
C ILE A 19 -12.88 -4.44 -3.64
N PHE A 20 -13.44 -5.64 -3.39
CA PHE A 20 -14.36 -6.29 -4.31
C PHE A 20 -15.61 -5.42 -4.56
N GLY A 21 -16.20 -4.84 -3.50
CA GLY A 21 -17.32 -3.92 -3.62
C GLY A 21 -17.00 -2.69 -4.47
N VAL A 22 -15.82 -2.09 -4.28
CA VAL A 22 -15.36 -0.96 -5.10
C VAL A 22 -15.20 -1.38 -6.56
N ILE A 23 -14.58 -2.54 -6.83
CA ILE A 23 -14.40 -3.06 -8.20
C ILE A 23 -15.75 -3.26 -8.88
N VAL A 24 -16.71 -3.90 -8.22
CA VAL A 24 -18.06 -4.14 -8.77
C VAL A 24 -18.76 -2.81 -9.09
N LEU A 25 -18.72 -1.84 -8.17
CA LEU A 25 -19.29 -0.51 -8.41
C LEU A 25 -18.65 0.21 -9.59
N MET A 26 -17.32 0.10 -9.73
CA MET A 26 -16.59 0.71 -10.85
C MET A 26 -16.89 0.02 -12.19
N ILE A 27 -17.07 -1.31 -12.21
CA ILE A 27 -17.47 -2.04 -13.42
C ILE A 27 -18.87 -1.61 -13.86
N VAL A 28 -19.83 -1.53 -12.93
CA VAL A 28 -21.19 -1.06 -13.22
C VAL A 28 -21.15 0.37 -13.75
N ARG A 29 -20.33 1.24 -13.18
CA ARG A 29 -20.15 2.61 -13.66
C ARG A 29 -19.52 2.65 -15.06
N LEU A 30 -18.48 1.85 -15.29
CA LEU A 30 -17.83 1.76 -16.61
C LEU A 30 -18.82 1.36 -17.69
N ILE A 31 -19.64 0.34 -17.43
CA ILE A 31 -20.68 -0.12 -18.34
C ILE A 31 -21.68 1.00 -18.59
N ALA A 32 -22.13 1.70 -17.54
CA ALA A 32 -23.07 2.82 -17.65
C ALA A 32 -22.49 4.00 -18.47
N ASP A 33 -21.20 4.30 -18.30
CA ASP A 33 -20.51 5.37 -19.04
C ASP A 33 -20.20 4.97 -20.50
N LEU A 34 -19.96 3.66 -20.79
CA LEU A 34 -19.73 3.16 -22.15
C LEU A 34 -21.00 3.00 -22.98
N MET A 35 -22.12 2.60 -22.34
CA MET A 35 -23.40 2.39 -23.01
C MET A 35 -24.20 3.70 -23.17
N ASP A 36 -23.63 4.85 -22.78
CA ASP A 36 -24.29 6.16 -22.75
C ASP A 36 -25.71 6.10 -22.13
N LEU A 37 -25.85 5.24 -21.07
CA LEU A 37 -27.12 5.07 -20.38
C LEU A 37 -27.61 6.41 -19.84
N ASN A 38 -28.92 6.63 -19.97
CA ASN A 38 -29.57 7.88 -19.56
C ASN A 38 -29.10 8.32 -18.17
N PRO A 39 -28.37 9.46 -18.07
CA PRO A 39 -27.78 9.92 -16.82
C PRO A 39 -28.86 10.31 -15.77
N PHE A 40 -30.10 10.45 -16.19
CA PHE A 40 -31.23 10.82 -15.31
C PHE A 40 -31.94 9.60 -14.69
N GLY A 41 -31.57 8.36 -15.06
CA GLY A 41 -32.10 7.15 -14.44
C GLY A 41 -31.70 7.07 -12.95
N TRP A 42 -32.58 6.53 -12.10
CA TRP A 42 -32.33 6.41 -10.66
C TRP A 42 -31.07 5.57 -10.36
N ALA A 43 -30.86 4.48 -11.09
CA ALA A 43 -29.71 3.59 -10.94
C ALA A 43 -28.40 4.30 -11.31
N SER A 44 -28.34 4.98 -12.46
CA SER A 44 -27.19 5.76 -12.88
C SER A 44 -26.83 6.87 -11.88
N ARG A 45 -27.84 7.54 -11.34
CA ARG A 45 -27.68 8.62 -10.35
C ARG A 45 -27.14 8.09 -9.04
N THR A 46 -27.62 6.94 -8.56
CA THR A 46 -27.15 6.31 -7.32
C THR A 46 -25.70 5.84 -7.46
N VAL A 47 -25.36 5.13 -8.54
CA VAL A 47 -23.99 4.68 -8.80
C VAL A 47 -23.03 5.86 -8.89
N ARG A 48 -23.39 6.91 -9.62
CA ARG A 48 -22.58 8.14 -9.74
C ARG A 48 -22.37 8.80 -8.38
N ARG A 49 -23.43 8.97 -7.59
CA ARG A 49 -23.33 9.58 -6.26
C ARG A 49 -22.37 8.83 -5.33
N LEU A 50 -22.40 7.50 -5.37
CA LEU A 50 -21.52 6.65 -4.55
C LEU A 50 -20.06 6.65 -5.02
N THR A 51 -19.82 6.90 -6.30
CA THR A 51 -18.51 6.72 -6.92
C THR A 51 -17.83 8.03 -7.34
N ASP A 52 -18.55 9.15 -7.38
CA ASP A 52 -18.02 10.43 -7.84
C ASP A 52 -16.82 10.92 -7.05
N TRP A 53 -16.81 10.72 -5.73
CA TRP A 53 -15.69 11.12 -4.89
C TRP A 53 -14.37 10.40 -5.23
N LEU A 54 -14.44 9.18 -5.80
CA LEU A 54 -13.28 8.42 -6.28
C LEU A 54 -12.92 8.78 -7.73
N VAL A 55 -13.93 8.97 -8.57
CA VAL A 55 -13.76 9.10 -10.02
C VAL A 55 -13.43 10.54 -10.43
N ILE A 56 -13.97 11.56 -9.75
CA ILE A 56 -13.74 12.97 -10.12
C ILE A 56 -12.25 13.36 -10.10
N PRO A 57 -11.47 13.07 -9.03
CA PRO A 57 -10.06 13.41 -9.02
C PRO A 57 -9.27 12.69 -10.11
N VAL A 58 -9.60 11.42 -10.41
CA VAL A 58 -8.96 10.65 -11.46
C VAL A 58 -9.27 11.20 -12.86
N ARG A 59 -10.52 11.64 -13.08
CA ARG A 59 -10.90 12.31 -14.35
C ARG A 59 -10.10 13.59 -14.59
N GLY A 60 -9.83 14.37 -13.54
CA GLY A 60 -8.97 15.55 -13.64
C GLY A 60 -7.57 15.16 -14.12
N GLY A 61 -6.93 14.21 -13.44
CA GLY A 61 -5.59 13.74 -13.80
C GLY A 61 -5.50 13.15 -15.21
N LEU A 62 -6.52 12.40 -15.66
CA LEU A 62 -6.56 11.86 -17.03
C LEU A 62 -6.62 12.96 -18.10
N ARG A 63 -7.39 14.03 -17.88
CA ARG A 63 -7.44 15.18 -18.80
C ARG A 63 -6.08 15.88 -18.91
N ASP A 64 -5.39 16.04 -17.78
CA ASP A 64 -4.07 16.68 -17.76
C ASP A 64 -3.03 15.91 -18.58
N VAL A 65 -3.20 14.59 -18.72
CA VAL A 65 -2.33 13.70 -19.52
C VAL A 65 -2.85 13.51 -20.96
N GLY A 66 -4.01 14.11 -21.31
CA GLY A 66 -4.63 13.96 -22.64
C GLY A 66 -5.35 12.62 -22.85
N ALA A 67 -5.63 11.86 -21.80
CA ALA A 67 -6.38 10.62 -21.89
C ALA A 67 -7.90 10.85 -21.77
N ASP A 68 -8.70 9.96 -22.39
CA ASP A 68 -10.16 10.06 -22.36
C ASP A 68 -10.69 9.85 -20.92
N PRO A 69 -11.43 10.82 -20.35
CA PRO A 69 -12.02 10.71 -19.01
C PRO A 69 -13.01 9.56 -18.82
N LYS A 70 -13.50 8.93 -19.89
CA LYS A 70 -14.39 7.76 -19.82
C LYS A 70 -13.69 6.55 -19.18
N PHE A 71 -12.37 6.48 -19.28
CA PHE A 71 -11.58 5.38 -18.67
C PHE A 71 -11.23 5.60 -17.19
N ALA A 72 -11.70 6.69 -16.59
CA ALA A 72 -11.46 6.94 -15.16
C ALA A 72 -11.89 5.77 -14.23
N PRO A 73 -13.01 5.07 -14.44
CA PRO A 73 -13.36 3.91 -13.62
C PRO A 73 -12.33 2.77 -13.69
N LEU A 74 -11.70 2.53 -14.87
CA LEU A 74 -10.63 1.53 -15.01
C LEU A 74 -9.39 1.89 -14.18
N VAL A 75 -9.00 3.17 -14.18
CA VAL A 75 -7.88 3.65 -13.37
C VAL A 75 -8.20 3.52 -11.89
N VAL A 76 -9.45 3.80 -11.47
CA VAL A 76 -9.89 3.59 -10.07
C VAL A 76 -9.83 2.12 -9.70
N ILE A 77 -10.23 1.19 -10.58
CA ILE A 77 -10.10 -0.26 -10.33
C ILE A 77 -8.64 -0.64 -10.10
N LEU A 78 -7.74 -0.17 -10.96
CA LEU A 78 -6.31 -0.43 -10.82
C LEU A 78 -5.77 0.09 -9.47
N ILE A 79 -6.12 1.33 -9.12
CA ILE A 79 -5.75 1.93 -7.84
C ILE A 79 -6.33 1.12 -6.66
N ALA A 80 -7.59 0.68 -6.76
CA ALA A 80 -8.22 -0.10 -5.71
C ALA A 80 -7.55 -1.47 -5.51
N ILE A 81 -7.16 -2.15 -6.59
CA ILE A 81 -6.42 -3.41 -6.52
C ILE A 81 -5.05 -3.20 -5.86
N LEU A 82 -4.29 -2.19 -6.30
CA LEU A 82 -2.99 -1.87 -5.74
C LEU A 82 -3.09 -1.49 -4.25
N LEU A 83 -4.08 -0.68 -3.90
CA LEU A 83 -4.33 -0.28 -2.51
C LEU A 83 -4.75 -1.48 -1.66
N GLY A 84 -5.60 -2.36 -2.19
CA GLY A 84 -6.02 -3.58 -1.50
C GLY A 84 -4.85 -4.52 -1.22
N PHE A 85 -4.01 -4.76 -2.23
CA PHE A 85 -2.79 -5.54 -2.05
C PHE A 85 -1.85 -4.91 -1.01
N PHE A 86 -1.68 -3.59 -1.06
CA PHE A 86 -0.85 -2.86 -0.11
C PHE A 86 -1.40 -2.95 1.32
N LEU A 87 -2.72 -2.78 1.51
CA LEU A 87 -3.35 -2.89 2.83
C LEU A 87 -3.28 -4.32 3.38
N ALA A 88 -3.48 -5.33 2.53
CA ALA A 88 -3.35 -6.74 2.91
C ALA A 88 -1.91 -7.06 3.36
N TRP A 89 -0.92 -6.62 2.58
CA TRP A 89 0.49 -6.76 2.93
C TRP A 89 0.85 -6.03 4.24
N LEU A 90 0.30 -4.83 4.44
CA LEU A 90 0.52 -4.06 5.68
C LEU A 90 -0.07 -4.79 6.89
N ALA A 91 -1.31 -5.28 6.77
CA ALA A 91 -1.96 -6.04 7.82
C ALA A 91 -1.14 -7.30 8.17
N GLU A 92 -0.74 -8.09 7.18
CA GLU A 92 0.13 -9.26 7.37
C GLU A 92 1.42 -8.90 8.12
N THR A 93 2.10 -7.85 7.68
CA THR A 93 3.36 -7.39 8.30
C THR A 93 3.17 -7.02 9.77
N ILE A 94 2.10 -6.29 10.10
CA ILE A 94 1.78 -5.91 11.49
C ILE A 94 1.52 -7.15 12.32
N PHE A 95 0.67 -8.05 11.84
CA PHE A 95 0.31 -9.26 12.58
C PHE A 95 1.51 -10.19 12.79
N VAL A 96 2.30 -10.45 11.75
CA VAL A 96 3.53 -11.26 11.85
C VAL A 96 4.50 -10.66 12.86
N THR A 97 4.72 -9.34 12.82
CA THR A 97 5.64 -8.66 13.75
C THR A 97 5.13 -8.76 15.19
N VAL A 98 3.87 -8.44 15.43
CA VAL A 98 3.28 -8.44 16.78
C VAL A 98 3.27 -9.86 17.37
N ILE A 99 2.81 -10.84 16.61
CA ILE A 99 2.79 -12.24 17.06
C ILE A 99 4.21 -12.72 17.34
N GLY A 100 5.13 -12.46 16.41
CA GLY A 100 6.52 -12.86 16.55
C GLY A 100 7.21 -12.27 17.78
N VAL A 101 6.96 -11.00 18.09
CA VAL A 101 7.46 -10.36 19.33
C VAL A 101 6.89 -11.03 20.56
N ILE A 102 5.58 -11.29 20.61
CA ILE A 102 4.91 -11.93 21.74
C ILE A 102 5.47 -13.35 21.97
N GLU A 103 5.54 -14.16 20.91
CA GLU A 103 6.04 -15.53 21.00
C GLU A 103 7.51 -15.61 21.41
N SER A 104 8.35 -14.76 20.81
CA SER A 104 9.77 -14.70 21.12
C SER A 104 10.02 -14.33 22.59
N THR A 105 9.22 -13.39 23.11
CA THR A 105 9.29 -12.98 24.51
C THR A 105 8.88 -14.13 25.44
N GLN A 106 7.80 -14.85 25.13
CA GLN A 106 7.33 -15.98 25.93
C GLN A 106 8.32 -17.16 25.96
N ARG A 107 9.04 -17.36 24.85
CA ARG A 107 10.04 -18.43 24.73
C ARG A 107 11.43 -18.03 25.24
N GLY A 108 11.64 -16.78 25.65
CA GLY A 108 12.95 -16.26 26.04
C GLY A 108 13.95 -16.22 24.86
N ALA A 109 13.48 -16.23 23.62
CA ALA A 109 14.30 -16.25 22.40
C ALA A 109 14.75 -14.82 22.03
N ILE A 110 15.75 -14.30 22.73
CA ILE A 110 16.22 -12.90 22.60
C ILE A 110 16.63 -12.55 21.17
N ILE A 111 17.36 -13.44 20.49
CA ILE A 111 17.81 -13.20 19.10
C ILE A 111 16.62 -13.07 18.16
N THR A 112 15.63 -13.94 18.27
CA THR A 112 14.41 -13.93 17.47
C THR A 112 13.55 -12.70 17.78
N LEU A 113 13.49 -12.28 19.04
CA LEU A 113 12.81 -11.04 19.45
C LEU A 113 13.40 -9.82 18.74
N PHE A 114 14.73 -9.66 18.78
CA PHE A 114 15.41 -8.59 18.04
C PHE A 114 15.18 -8.70 16.53
N GLY A 115 15.17 -9.92 16.00
CA GLY A 115 14.85 -10.18 14.61
C GLY A 115 13.47 -9.62 14.21
N TYR A 116 12.41 -9.88 15.00
CA TYR A 116 11.06 -9.35 14.72
C TYR A 116 10.99 -7.83 14.88
N ILE A 117 11.69 -7.24 15.84
CA ILE A 117 11.76 -5.78 16.01
C ILE A 117 12.40 -5.13 14.76
N ILE A 118 13.55 -5.64 14.32
CA ILE A 118 14.25 -5.14 13.13
C ILE A 118 13.37 -5.33 11.88
N TYR A 119 12.75 -6.50 11.72
CA TYR A 119 11.84 -6.80 10.62
C TYR A 119 10.67 -5.83 10.57
N GLY A 120 10.05 -5.52 11.72
CA GLY A 120 8.97 -4.56 11.82
C GLY A 120 9.41 -3.12 11.49
N LEU A 121 10.56 -2.69 11.99
CA LEU A 121 11.13 -1.37 11.68
C LEU A 121 11.45 -1.20 10.20
N LEU A 122 12.08 -2.21 9.58
CA LEU A 122 12.36 -2.20 8.13
C LEU A 122 11.06 -2.17 7.31
N SER A 123 10.04 -2.90 7.75
CA SER A 123 8.73 -2.92 7.10
C SER A 123 8.01 -1.57 7.24
N LEU A 124 8.06 -0.94 8.41
CA LEU A 124 7.52 0.41 8.62
C LEU A 124 8.24 1.43 7.73
N TYR A 125 9.55 1.32 7.61
CA TYR A 125 10.32 2.22 6.76
C TYR A 125 10.00 2.02 5.26
N LEU A 126 9.80 0.77 4.83
CA LEU A 126 9.34 0.45 3.48
C LEU A 126 7.94 1.04 3.20
N LEU A 127 7.05 1.00 4.20
CA LEU A 127 5.74 1.65 4.14
C LEU A 127 5.87 3.17 3.92
N LEU A 128 6.74 3.85 4.70
CA LEU A 128 6.94 5.29 4.57
C LEU A 128 7.47 5.68 3.19
N ILE A 129 8.41 4.91 2.63
CA ILE A 129 8.91 5.12 1.26
C ILE A 129 7.78 4.91 0.25
N SER A 130 6.98 3.85 0.38
CA SER A 130 5.86 3.56 -0.51
C SER A 130 4.82 4.68 -0.49
N MET A 131 4.46 5.17 0.70
CA MET A 131 3.57 6.32 0.85
C MET A 131 4.14 7.59 0.21
N ARG A 132 5.45 7.84 0.37
CA ARG A 132 6.11 8.99 -0.28
C ARG A 132 6.01 8.91 -1.80
N ILE A 133 6.19 7.73 -2.40
CA ILE A 133 6.04 7.53 -3.85
C ILE A 133 4.60 7.84 -4.28
N ILE A 134 3.61 7.24 -3.62
CA ILE A 134 2.18 7.41 -3.94
C ILE A 134 1.76 8.88 -3.82
N PHE A 135 2.14 9.55 -2.73
CA PHE A 135 1.79 10.95 -2.51
C PHE A 135 2.56 11.89 -3.44
N GLY A 136 3.78 11.53 -3.84
CA GLY A 136 4.54 12.23 -4.87
C GLY A 136 3.82 12.19 -6.23
N TRP A 137 3.27 11.04 -6.61
CA TRP A 137 2.48 10.91 -7.85
C TRP A 137 1.12 11.63 -7.76
N ALA A 138 0.51 11.65 -6.57
CA ALA A 138 -0.71 12.42 -6.33
C ALA A 138 -0.48 13.95 -6.31
N ARG A 139 0.75 14.42 -6.54
CA ARG A 139 1.13 15.84 -6.51
C ARG A 139 0.71 16.56 -5.24
N LEU A 140 0.70 15.86 -4.11
CA LEU A 140 0.40 16.47 -2.82
C LEU A 140 1.47 17.52 -2.49
N SER A 141 1.00 18.72 -2.13
CA SER A 141 1.87 19.84 -1.79
C SER A 141 2.76 19.50 -0.58
N TYR A 142 4.04 19.93 -0.63
CA TYR A 142 4.96 19.88 0.51
C TYR A 142 4.49 20.71 1.72
N GLN A 143 3.46 21.53 1.56
CA GLN A 143 2.81 22.24 2.67
C GLN A 143 1.97 21.32 3.56
N ASN A 144 1.60 20.12 3.06
CA ASN A 144 0.91 19.12 3.85
C ASN A 144 1.85 18.56 4.93
N ARG A 145 1.40 18.59 6.20
CA ARG A 145 2.18 18.09 7.35
C ARG A 145 2.60 16.63 7.18
N LEU A 146 1.72 15.79 6.62
CA LEU A 146 2.01 14.37 6.38
C LEU A 146 3.09 14.19 5.33
N MET A 147 3.03 14.93 4.21
CA MET A 147 4.05 14.87 3.17
C MET A 147 5.41 15.33 3.70
N ARG A 148 5.45 16.38 4.50
CA ARG A 148 6.67 16.85 5.14
C ARG A 148 7.26 15.80 6.05
N PHE A 149 6.44 15.19 6.93
CA PHE A 149 6.88 14.10 7.81
C PHE A 149 7.49 12.93 7.02
N LEU A 150 6.84 12.51 5.92
CA LEU A 150 7.36 11.43 5.07
C LEU A 150 8.71 11.80 4.45
N VAL A 151 8.83 13.05 3.96
CA VAL A 151 10.08 13.54 3.38
C VAL A 151 11.17 13.58 4.44
N ASP A 152 10.94 14.23 5.58
CA ASP A 152 11.93 14.39 6.64
C ASP A 152 12.42 13.04 7.18
N THR A 153 11.51 12.06 7.30
CA THR A 153 11.86 10.72 7.81
C THR A 153 12.62 9.88 6.77
N THR A 154 12.30 10.02 5.48
CA THR A 154 12.91 9.18 4.44
C THR A 154 14.10 9.83 3.74
N GLU A 155 14.28 11.14 3.84
CA GLU A 155 15.39 11.89 3.21
C GLU A 155 16.78 11.43 3.67
N PRO A 156 17.02 11.04 4.93
CA PRO A 156 18.33 10.55 5.35
C PRO A 156 18.85 9.37 4.52
N LEU A 157 17.97 8.51 4.04
CA LEU A 157 18.33 7.38 3.17
C LEU A 157 18.27 7.78 1.68
N LEU A 158 17.22 8.50 1.29
CA LEU A 158 16.99 8.84 -0.12
C LEU A 158 17.94 9.92 -0.63
N GLY A 159 18.35 10.86 0.23
CA GLY A 159 19.27 11.95 -0.15
C GLY A 159 20.61 11.46 -0.68
N PRO A 160 21.35 10.58 0.03
CA PRO A 160 22.57 9.97 -0.48
C PRO A 160 22.35 9.17 -1.77
N LEU A 161 21.27 8.36 -1.82
CA LEU A 161 20.96 7.57 -3.02
C LEU A 161 20.67 8.44 -4.24
N ARG A 162 19.95 9.55 -4.07
CA ARG A 162 19.64 10.50 -5.14
C ARG A 162 20.89 11.19 -5.70
N ARG A 163 21.95 11.33 -4.90
CA ARG A 163 23.25 11.85 -5.37
C ARG A 163 24.05 10.81 -6.17
N MET A 164 23.83 9.53 -5.89
CA MET A 164 24.53 8.42 -6.55
C MET A 164 23.84 7.96 -7.83
N ILE A 165 22.51 8.09 -7.88
CA ILE A 165 21.67 7.59 -8.96
C ILE A 165 21.14 8.79 -9.75
N PRO A 166 21.57 9.00 -11.00
CA PRO A 166 21.03 10.07 -11.81
C PRO A 166 19.55 9.85 -12.10
N PRO A 167 18.71 10.91 -12.06
CA PRO A 167 17.32 10.80 -12.38
C PRO A 167 17.12 10.36 -13.84
N LEU A 168 16.19 9.46 -14.11
CA LEU A 168 15.78 9.09 -15.46
C LEU A 168 14.72 10.08 -15.97
N GLY A 169 15.19 11.18 -16.56
CA GLY A 169 14.33 12.25 -17.02
C GLY A 169 13.56 12.91 -15.88
N MET A 170 12.23 12.83 -15.89
CA MET A 170 11.37 13.41 -14.86
C MET A 170 11.14 12.48 -13.65
N PHE A 171 11.59 11.23 -13.70
CA PHE A 171 11.34 10.24 -12.66
C PHE A 171 12.56 10.05 -11.76
N ASP A 172 12.35 10.23 -10.45
CA ASP A 172 13.31 9.88 -9.40
C ASP A 172 13.16 8.40 -9.07
N ILE A 173 14.16 7.59 -9.47
CA ILE A 173 14.21 6.15 -9.15
C ILE A 173 14.81 5.84 -7.79
N SER A 174 15.38 6.83 -7.10
CA SER A 174 16.01 6.63 -5.79
C SER A 174 15.08 5.96 -4.77
N PRO A 175 13.76 6.29 -4.68
CA PRO A 175 12.86 5.60 -3.77
C PRO A 175 12.65 4.12 -4.10
N LEU A 176 12.67 3.75 -5.40
CA LEU A 176 12.54 2.34 -5.80
C LEU A 176 13.80 1.55 -5.40
N VAL A 177 14.98 2.11 -5.62
CA VAL A 177 16.26 1.49 -5.22
C VAL A 177 16.35 1.39 -3.70
N ALA A 178 15.97 2.44 -2.96
CA ALA A 178 15.90 2.41 -1.51
C ALA A 178 14.95 1.32 -1.01
N GLY A 179 13.76 1.23 -1.61
CA GLY A 179 12.78 0.19 -1.31
C GLY A 179 13.32 -1.22 -1.55
N LEU A 180 14.03 -1.44 -2.66
CA LEU A 180 14.68 -2.71 -2.98
C LEU A 180 15.77 -3.07 -1.95
N ILE A 181 16.61 -2.12 -1.57
CA ILE A 181 17.66 -2.32 -0.56
C ILE A 181 17.02 -2.74 0.77
N ILE A 182 16.02 -2.01 1.23
CA ILE A 182 15.34 -2.32 2.50
C ILE A 182 14.63 -3.67 2.41
N TRP A 183 13.99 -3.97 1.28
CA TRP A 183 13.35 -5.27 1.06
C TRP A 183 14.36 -6.43 1.15
N LEU A 184 15.57 -6.27 0.58
CA LEU A 184 16.66 -7.25 0.68
C LEU A 184 17.11 -7.42 2.12
N PHE A 185 17.33 -6.33 2.86
CA PHE A 185 17.69 -6.39 4.28
C PHE A 185 16.60 -7.07 5.13
N ARG A 186 15.34 -6.72 4.89
CA ARG A 186 14.20 -7.35 5.56
C ARG A 186 14.17 -8.86 5.29
N THR A 187 14.38 -9.26 4.04
CA THR A 187 14.43 -10.68 3.64
C THR A 187 15.62 -11.39 4.30
N ALA A 188 16.79 -10.75 4.35
CA ALA A 188 17.96 -11.29 5.04
C ALA A 188 17.65 -11.51 6.54
N VAL A 189 17.06 -10.54 7.23
CA VAL A 189 16.62 -10.68 8.63
C VAL A 189 15.64 -11.84 8.78
N ALA A 190 14.65 -11.94 7.89
CA ALA A 190 13.67 -13.04 7.91
C ALA A 190 14.34 -14.41 7.80
N VAL A 191 15.27 -14.56 6.86
CA VAL A 191 15.96 -15.84 6.61
C VAL A 191 16.98 -16.17 7.71
N THR A 192 17.69 -15.18 8.26
CA THR A 192 18.79 -15.45 9.22
C THR A 192 18.30 -15.53 10.66
N LEU A 193 17.41 -14.64 11.08
CA LEU A 193 17.00 -14.50 12.49
C LEU A 193 15.64 -15.14 12.78
N LEU A 194 14.75 -15.25 11.78
CA LEU A 194 13.37 -15.70 11.98
C LEU A 194 13.10 -17.12 11.46
N SER A 195 13.94 -17.71 10.61
CA SER A 195 13.79 -19.07 10.09
C SER A 195 14.46 -20.17 10.95
N GLY A 196 15.05 -19.81 12.09
CA GLY A 196 15.62 -20.78 13.04
C GLY A 196 14.54 -21.59 13.79
N PRO A 197 14.93 -22.63 14.54
CA PRO A 197 14.00 -23.50 15.28
C PRO A 197 13.13 -22.75 16.31
N ALA A 198 13.49 -21.51 16.65
CA ALA A 198 12.73 -20.60 17.52
C ALA A 198 11.84 -19.61 16.74
N GLY A 199 11.96 -19.51 15.42
CA GLY A 199 11.18 -18.61 14.58
C GLY A 199 10.13 -19.34 13.76
N SER A 200 8.88 -18.96 13.87
CA SER A 200 7.72 -19.64 13.27
C SER A 200 7.20 -18.97 12.01
N LEU A 201 8.04 -18.44 11.11
CA LEU A 201 7.60 -17.93 9.80
C LEU A 201 7.02 -19.04 8.88
N ARG A 202 6.97 -20.31 9.32
CA ARG A 202 6.37 -21.43 8.56
C ARG A 202 4.87 -21.61 8.77
N ALA A 203 4.20 -20.74 9.50
CA ALA A 203 2.80 -20.93 9.94
C ALA A 203 1.76 -20.06 9.23
N PHE A 204 2.12 -19.37 8.13
CA PHE A 204 1.16 -18.56 7.35
C PHE A 204 1.32 -18.80 5.86
#